data_b802d04ce5874a7af8e932aa5916d584
#
_entry.id   b802d04ce5874a7af8e932aa5916d584
#
_cell.length_a   1.000
_cell.length_b   1.000
_cell.length_c   1.000
_cell.angle_alpha   90.00
_cell.angle_beta   90.00
_cell.angle_gamma   90.00
#
_symmetry.space_group_name_H-M   'P 1'
#
loop_
_entity.id
_entity.type
_entity.pdbx_description
1 polymer ?
#
loop_
_entity_poly.entity_id
_entity_poly.type
_entity_poly.pdbx_seq_one_letter_code
_entity_poly.pdbx_strand_id
1 'polypeptide(L)'
;MPTNGNSQIQSLDANSDGNYEPNLNCQWLLSGEAGKVLKLTFTRFSVERQQNSTSVTCWDYVEVRDGHSPFSPLIGHFCGSTIPSPVRSSSNFMWVKFYSDATTNQAGFAATIQTEDPLCGGVITINDTSVSEVFLVI
;
A
#
# COMPACT_ATOMS: atom_id res chain seq x y z
N MET A 1 -6.71 10.67 11.84
CA MET A 1 -6.63 9.20 11.71
C MET A 1 -7.71 8.54 12.55
N PRO A 2 -8.46 7.61 11.98
CA PRO A 2 -9.43 6.86 12.78
C PRO A 2 -8.71 6.10 13.89
N THR A 3 -9.33 6.08 15.06
CA THR A 3 -8.70 5.46 16.25
C THR A 3 -8.84 3.95 16.31
N ASN A 4 -9.67 3.36 15.46
CA ASN A 4 -9.93 1.93 15.48
C ASN A 4 -9.13 1.16 14.42
N GLY A 5 -8.06 1.73 13.92
CA GLY A 5 -7.04 1.00 13.18
C GLY A 5 -7.35 0.66 11.73
N ASN A 6 -8.54 0.97 11.23
CA ASN A 6 -8.90 0.70 9.83
C ASN A 6 -9.02 2.00 9.06
N SER A 7 -8.18 2.13 8.04
CA SER A 7 -8.23 3.25 7.10
C SER A 7 -8.44 2.70 5.71
N GLN A 8 -8.94 3.55 4.82
CA GLN A 8 -9.23 3.16 3.46
C GLN A 8 -8.67 4.19 2.49
N ILE A 9 -8.12 3.72 1.38
CA ILE A 9 -7.78 4.56 0.23
C ILE A 9 -8.45 4.00 -1.01
N GLN A 10 -8.69 4.87 -1.99
CA GLN A 10 -9.29 4.47 -3.26
C GLN A 10 -8.91 5.45 -4.36
N SER A 11 -9.06 5.00 -5.60
CA SER A 11 -8.89 5.86 -6.76
C SER A 11 -10.01 6.91 -6.83
N LEU A 12 -9.69 8.06 -7.40
CA LEU A 12 -10.63 9.18 -7.51
C LEU A 12 -11.58 8.96 -8.68
N ASP A 13 -12.88 9.10 -8.40
CA ASP A 13 -13.95 9.13 -9.40
C ASP A 13 -14.75 10.44 -9.16
N ALA A 14 -14.24 11.52 -9.72
CA ALA A 14 -14.77 12.86 -9.46
C ALA A 14 -16.13 13.11 -10.12
N ASN A 15 -16.41 12.45 -11.23
CA ASN A 15 -17.66 12.62 -11.97
C ASN A 15 -18.69 11.54 -11.67
N SER A 16 -18.36 10.58 -10.82
CA SER A 16 -19.26 9.49 -10.39
C SER A 16 -19.74 8.60 -11.55
N ASP A 17 -18.89 8.40 -12.55
CA ASP A 17 -19.24 7.52 -13.69
C ASP A 17 -18.83 6.07 -13.43
N GLY A 18 -18.25 5.76 -12.28
CA GLY A 18 -17.79 4.43 -11.91
C GLY A 18 -16.36 4.13 -12.29
N ASN A 19 -15.66 5.07 -12.93
CA ASN A 19 -14.29 4.90 -13.37
C ASN A 19 -13.40 5.99 -12.77
N TYR A 20 -12.11 5.67 -12.58
CA TYR A 20 -11.17 6.69 -12.12
C TYR A 20 -10.91 7.73 -13.22
N GLU A 21 -10.47 8.91 -12.80
CA GLU A 21 -10.19 10.01 -13.71
C GLU A 21 -8.87 9.79 -14.46
N PRO A 22 -8.73 10.38 -15.65
CA PRO A 22 -7.44 10.37 -16.34
C PRO A 22 -6.46 11.35 -15.70
N ASN A 23 -5.18 11.16 -16.01
CA ASN A 23 -4.10 12.05 -15.61
C ASN A 23 -3.97 12.24 -14.11
N LEU A 24 -4.24 11.18 -13.35
CA LEU A 24 -4.07 11.19 -11.90
C LEU A 24 -2.63 10.90 -11.50
N ASN A 25 -2.20 11.53 -10.44
CA ASN A 25 -0.95 11.23 -9.76
C ASN A 25 -1.21 11.42 -8.26
N CYS A 26 -1.87 10.43 -7.67
CA CYS A 26 -2.27 10.48 -6.28
C CYS A 26 -1.22 9.76 -5.43
N GLN A 27 -0.83 10.38 -4.33
CA GLN A 27 0.17 9.82 -3.43
C GLN A 27 -0.35 9.85 -2.00
N TRP A 28 -0.11 8.75 -1.28
CA TRP A 28 -0.48 8.63 0.12
C TRP A 28 0.73 8.20 0.92
N LEU A 29 1.01 8.91 1.99
CA LEU A 29 1.92 8.43 3.01
C LEU A 29 1.09 7.81 4.13
N LEU A 30 1.21 6.50 4.27
CA LEU A 30 0.52 5.76 5.31
C LEU A 30 1.45 5.64 6.50
N SER A 31 0.95 6.06 7.66
CA SER A 31 1.76 6.11 8.88
C SER A 31 0.99 5.42 10.00
N GLY A 32 1.60 4.42 10.58
CA GLY A 32 1.06 3.71 11.73
C GLY A 32 1.82 4.01 13.01
N GLU A 33 1.39 3.38 14.08
CA GLU A 33 2.05 3.47 15.38
C GLU A 33 3.45 2.85 15.32
N ALA A 34 4.40 3.47 16.00
CA ALA A 34 5.77 2.96 16.08
C ALA A 34 5.77 1.54 16.66
N GLY A 35 6.60 0.68 16.09
CA GLY A 35 6.67 -0.74 16.48
C GLY A 35 5.68 -1.65 15.78
N LYS A 36 4.79 -1.08 14.97
CA LYS A 36 3.83 -1.83 14.16
C LYS A 36 4.26 -1.85 12.71
N VAL A 37 3.72 -2.80 11.95
CA VAL A 37 3.82 -2.80 10.49
C VAL A 37 2.45 -2.54 9.91
N LEU A 38 2.40 -2.17 8.63
CA LEU A 38 1.16 -1.89 7.92
C LEU A 38 0.85 -3.03 6.96
N LYS A 39 -0.44 -3.37 6.89
CA LYS A 39 -0.97 -4.32 5.92
C LYS A 39 -1.95 -3.60 5.03
N LEU A 40 -1.70 -3.63 3.73
CA LEU A 40 -2.59 -3.09 2.71
C LEU A 40 -3.32 -4.24 2.04
N THR A 41 -4.65 -4.24 2.12
CA THR A 41 -5.50 -5.27 1.52
C THR A 41 -6.38 -4.63 0.47
N PHE A 42 -6.19 -5.03 -0.79
CA PHE A 42 -7.03 -4.55 -1.88
C PHE A 42 -8.40 -5.23 -1.81
N THR A 43 -9.46 -4.44 -1.87
CA THR A 43 -10.84 -4.92 -1.85
C THR A 43 -11.50 -4.84 -3.22
N ARG A 44 -10.96 -3.98 -4.09
CA ARG A 44 -11.41 -3.81 -5.48
C ARG A 44 -10.20 -3.46 -6.33
N PHE A 45 -10.09 -4.02 -7.52
CA PHE A 45 -8.94 -3.72 -8.39
C PHE A 45 -9.29 -3.92 -9.87
N SER A 46 -9.26 -2.85 -10.63
CA SER A 46 -9.36 -2.85 -12.08
C SER A 46 -8.63 -1.62 -12.60
N VAL A 47 -7.38 -1.82 -13.04
CA VAL A 47 -6.46 -0.75 -13.43
C VAL A 47 -5.88 -1.08 -14.80
N GLU A 48 -5.86 -0.11 -15.70
CA GLU A 48 -5.48 -0.31 -17.10
C GLU A 48 -4.08 -0.90 -17.23
N ARG A 49 -3.98 -1.94 -18.06
CA ARG A 49 -2.69 -2.52 -18.45
C ARG A 49 -2.64 -2.66 -19.96
N GLN A 50 -1.44 -2.82 -20.50
CA GLN A 50 -1.28 -3.12 -21.92
C GLN A 50 -1.88 -4.48 -22.22
N GLN A 51 -2.73 -4.51 -23.26
CA GLN A 51 -3.36 -5.74 -23.71
C GLN A 51 -2.49 -6.43 -24.75
N ASN A 52 -2.67 -7.75 -24.88
CA ASN A 52 -2.01 -8.56 -25.91
C ASN A 52 -0.49 -8.56 -25.80
N SER A 53 0.05 -8.29 -24.61
CA SER A 53 1.49 -8.35 -24.38
C SER A 53 1.84 -9.59 -23.57
N THR A 54 2.97 -10.22 -23.90
CA THR A 54 3.50 -11.33 -23.12
C THR A 54 4.21 -10.85 -21.87
N SER A 55 4.57 -9.56 -21.80
CA SER A 55 5.11 -8.94 -20.61
C SER A 55 4.07 -8.05 -19.96
N VAL A 56 4.11 -7.92 -18.64
CA VAL A 56 3.18 -7.07 -17.92
C VAL A 56 3.67 -5.63 -18.03
N THR A 57 2.94 -4.82 -18.81
CA THR A 57 3.17 -3.38 -18.91
C THR A 57 1.96 -2.67 -18.36
N CYS A 58 2.17 -1.83 -17.36
CA CYS A 58 1.13 -1.04 -16.75
C CYS A 58 1.12 0.36 -17.37
N TRP A 59 0.03 0.73 -18.03
CA TRP A 59 -0.18 2.11 -18.44
C TRP A 59 -0.65 2.96 -17.27
N ASP A 60 -1.59 2.42 -16.48
CA ASP A 60 -1.97 2.94 -15.19
C ASP A 60 -1.48 1.97 -14.13
N TYR A 61 -1.22 2.43 -12.92
CA TYR A 61 -0.69 1.52 -11.92
C TYR A 61 -0.92 2.01 -10.49
N VAL A 62 -0.89 1.05 -9.57
CA VAL A 62 -0.74 1.31 -8.14
C VAL A 62 0.66 0.85 -7.76
N GLU A 63 1.45 1.74 -7.18
CA GLU A 63 2.81 1.47 -6.73
C GLU A 63 2.84 1.54 -5.21
N VAL A 64 3.46 0.54 -4.59
CA VAL A 64 3.56 0.46 -3.13
C VAL A 64 5.03 0.34 -2.75
N ARG A 65 5.47 1.19 -1.83
CA ARG A 65 6.85 1.22 -1.35
C ARG A 65 6.91 1.05 0.15
N ASP A 66 7.99 0.42 0.58
CA ASP A 66 8.24 0.09 1.98
C ASP A 66 9.03 1.21 2.64
N GLY A 67 8.31 2.21 3.12
CA GLY A 67 8.92 3.35 3.78
C GLY A 67 8.08 4.61 3.58
N HIS A 68 8.70 5.76 3.81
CA HIS A 68 7.98 7.04 3.87
C HIS A 68 8.23 7.95 2.66
N SER A 69 8.82 7.44 1.58
CA SER A 69 9.15 8.28 0.43
C SER A 69 9.03 7.52 -0.89
N PRO A 70 8.96 8.26 -2.03
CA PRO A 70 8.98 7.62 -3.35
C PRO A 70 10.30 6.93 -3.68
N PHE A 71 11.32 7.10 -2.86
CA PHE A 71 12.63 6.45 -3.04
C PHE A 71 12.81 5.22 -2.15
N SER A 72 11.83 4.91 -1.31
CA SER A 72 11.83 3.72 -0.46
C SER A 72 11.78 2.45 -1.32
N PRO A 73 12.19 1.29 -0.79
CA PRO A 73 12.18 0.05 -1.56
C PRO A 73 10.79 -0.29 -2.11
N LEU A 74 10.75 -0.73 -3.36
CA LEU A 74 9.51 -1.10 -4.02
C LEU A 74 8.99 -2.43 -3.48
N ILE A 75 7.73 -2.46 -3.02
CA ILE A 75 7.05 -3.69 -2.66
C ILE A 75 6.32 -4.25 -3.88
N GLY A 76 5.62 -3.41 -4.62
CA GLY A 76 4.86 -3.87 -5.77
C GLY A 76 4.44 -2.76 -6.70
N HIS A 77 4.15 -3.14 -7.94
CA HIS A 77 3.71 -2.28 -9.03
C HIS A 77 2.59 -3.05 -9.72
N PHE A 78 1.35 -2.63 -9.52
CA PHE A 78 0.18 -3.44 -9.82
C PHE A 78 -0.70 -2.80 -10.89
N CYS A 79 -1.19 -3.62 -11.82
CA CYS A 79 -2.23 -3.24 -12.78
C CYS A 79 -3.01 -4.49 -13.19
N GLY A 80 -4.04 -4.31 -14.02
CA GLY A 80 -4.89 -5.41 -14.46
C GLY A 80 -6.16 -5.51 -13.64
N SER A 81 -6.85 -6.63 -13.75
CA SER A 81 -8.15 -6.86 -13.15
C SER A 81 -8.16 -7.95 -12.08
N THR A 82 -6.99 -8.49 -11.75
CA THR A 82 -6.85 -9.45 -10.66
C THR A 82 -6.47 -8.71 -9.37
N ILE A 83 -7.21 -8.97 -8.30
CA ILE A 83 -6.93 -8.34 -7.02
C ILE A 83 -5.55 -8.83 -6.52
N PRO A 84 -4.59 -7.91 -6.29
CA PRO A 84 -3.30 -8.32 -5.74
C PRO A 84 -3.44 -8.91 -4.34
N SER A 85 -2.51 -9.79 -3.98
CA SER A 85 -2.41 -10.29 -2.61
C SER A 85 -2.09 -9.16 -1.65
N PRO A 86 -2.49 -9.27 -0.38
CA PRO A 86 -2.15 -8.24 0.60
C PRO A 86 -0.64 -8.02 0.70
N VAL A 87 -0.26 -6.76 0.87
CA VAL A 87 1.15 -6.36 1.00
C VAL A 87 1.40 -5.79 2.39
N ARG A 88 2.62 -5.99 2.89
CA ARG A 88 3.02 -5.53 4.22
C ARG A 88 4.30 -4.72 4.15
N SER A 89 4.37 -3.69 4.98
CA SER A 89 5.60 -2.94 5.17
C SER A 89 6.49 -3.63 6.21
N SER A 90 7.76 -3.24 6.25
CA SER A 90 8.69 -3.70 7.29
C SER A 90 8.74 -2.76 8.49
N SER A 91 8.16 -1.58 8.37
CA SER A 91 8.11 -0.57 9.42
C SER A 91 6.70 0.03 9.51
N ASN A 92 6.55 1.09 10.29
CA ASN A 92 5.25 1.75 10.46
C ASN A 92 4.90 2.72 9.32
N PHE A 93 5.63 2.70 8.22
CA PHE A 93 5.36 3.56 7.06
C PHE A 93 5.18 2.75 5.79
N MET A 94 4.27 3.22 4.94
CA MET A 94 4.07 2.68 3.59
C MET A 94 3.70 3.84 2.67
N TRP A 95 4.31 3.90 1.51
CA TRP A 95 4.04 4.94 0.52
C TRP A 95 3.31 4.31 -0.66
N VAL A 96 2.19 4.92 -1.07
CA VAL A 96 1.35 4.38 -2.14
C VAL A 96 1.13 5.47 -3.17
N LYS A 97 1.23 5.10 -4.44
CA LYS A 97 0.97 6.01 -5.57
C LYS A 97 0.00 5.36 -6.53
N PHE A 98 -0.99 6.12 -6.98
CA PHE A 98 -1.84 5.75 -8.11
C PHE A 98 -1.59 6.71 -9.26
N TYR A 99 -1.26 6.16 -10.41
CA TYR A 99 -1.02 6.92 -11.63
C TYR A 99 -1.99 6.48 -12.71
N SER A 100 -2.62 7.43 -13.41
CA SER A 100 -3.40 7.16 -14.61
C SER A 100 -2.94 8.07 -15.74
N ASP A 101 -2.94 7.52 -16.98
CA ASP A 101 -2.59 8.26 -18.17
C ASP A 101 -3.80 9.04 -18.73
N ALA A 102 -3.69 9.55 -19.95
CA ALA A 102 -4.71 10.41 -20.53
C ALA A 102 -5.93 9.65 -21.07
N THR A 103 -5.88 8.32 -21.18
CA THR A 103 -6.91 7.54 -21.87
C THR A 103 -7.24 6.25 -21.14
N THR A 104 -8.41 5.70 -21.42
CA THR A 104 -8.87 4.38 -21.00
C THR A 104 -8.89 4.22 -19.49
N ASN A 105 -9.98 4.66 -18.87
CA ASN A 105 -10.17 4.56 -17.42
C ASN A 105 -10.97 3.31 -17.09
N GLN A 106 -10.72 2.72 -15.94
CA GLN A 106 -11.42 1.55 -15.45
C GLN A 106 -11.97 1.82 -14.04
N ALA A 107 -12.55 0.78 -13.42
CA ALA A 107 -13.22 0.95 -12.14
C ALA A 107 -12.29 1.35 -10.99
N GLY A 108 -10.99 1.11 -11.14
CA GLY A 108 -10.00 1.56 -10.17
C GLY A 108 -9.77 0.59 -9.03
N PHE A 109 -9.29 1.14 -7.92
CA PHE A 109 -8.97 0.32 -6.78
C PHE A 109 -9.54 0.90 -5.50
N ALA A 110 -9.71 0.02 -4.53
CA ALA A 110 -9.92 0.38 -3.14
C ALA A 110 -9.12 -0.58 -2.28
N ALA A 111 -8.63 -0.09 -1.16
CA ALA A 111 -7.82 -0.88 -0.26
C ALA A 111 -8.04 -0.43 1.18
N THR A 112 -7.93 -1.37 2.10
CA THR A 112 -7.96 -1.09 3.54
C THR A 112 -6.55 -1.21 4.10
N ILE A 113 -6.24 -0.39 5.08
CA ILE A 113 -4.95 -0.39 5.76
C ILE A 113 -5.17 -0.73 7.22
N GLN A 114 -4.41 -1.69 7.73
CA GLN A 114 -4.44 -2.11 9.12
C GLN A 114 -3.02 -2.11 9.67
N THR A 115 -2.90 -1.86 10.98
CA THR A 115 -1.65 -2.10 11.67
C THR A 115 -1.61 -3.52 12.20
N GLU A 116 -0.44 -4.13 12.17
CA GLU A 116 -0.20 -5.47 12.71
C GLU A 116 1.07 -5.47 13.53
N ASP A 117 1.19 -6.44 14.43
CA ASP A 117 2.45 -6.72 15.06
C ASP A 117 3.38 -7.35 14.02
N PRO A 118 4.68 -7.01 14.03
CA PRO A 118 5.62 -7.65 13.11
C PRO A 118 5.70 -9.15 13.39
N LEU A 119 6.02 -9.92 12.32
CA LEU A 119 6.14 -11.38 12.45
C LEU A 119 7.26 -11.80 13.40
N CYS A 120 8.33 -10.97 13.46
CA CYS A 120 9.38 -11.13 14.46
C CYS A 120 10.03 -9.78 14.72
N GLY A 121 10.61 -9.63 15.91
CA GLY A 121 11.24 -8.38 16.32
C GLY A 121 10.19 -7.36 16.77
N GLY A 122 10.50 -6.08 16.60
CA GLY A 122 9.67 -4.97 17.03
C GLY A 122 10.28 -4.20 18.18
N VAL A 123 9.48 -3.28 18.75
CA VAL A 123 9.93 -2.47 19.89
C VAL A 123 9.66 -3.21 21.19
N ILE A 124 10.72 -3.42 21.95
CA ILE A 124 10.64 -4.04 23.26
C ILE A 124 11.00 -3.00 24.30
N THR A 125 10.06 -2.72 25.22
CA THR A 125 10.29 -1.81 26.32
C THR A 125 10.67 -2.62 27.55
N ILE A 126 11.88 -2.38 28.06
CA ILE A 126 12.40 -3.11 29.22
C ILE A 126 12.31 -2.20 30.43
N ASN A 127 11.47 -2.59 31.38
CA ASN A 127 11.29 -1.87 32.66
C ASN A 127 12.04 -2.52 33.82
N ASP A 128 12.68 -3.67 33.57
CA ASP A 128 13.38 -4.44 34.58
C ASP A 128 14.87 -4.33 34.34
N THR A 129 15.58 -3.76 35.33
CA THR A 129 17.03 -3.55 35.25
C THR A 129 17.82 -4.85 35.35
N SER A 130 17.21 -5.96 35.69
CA SER A 130 17.88 -7.25 35.71
C SER A 130 18.09 -7.86 34.33
N VAL A 131 17.41 -7.34 33.31
CA VAL A 131 17.57 -7.80 31.92
C VAL A 131 18.74 -7.05 31.29
N SER A 132 19.81 -7.76 30.95
CA SER A 132 21.02 -7.16 30.40
C SER A 132 21.13 -7.33 28.88
N GLU A 133 20.38 -8.25 28.26
CA GLU A 133 20.48 -8.52 26.85
C GLU A 133 19.09 -8.82 26.26
N VAL A 134 18.89 -8.42 25.00
CA VAL A 134 17.71 -8.76 24.21
C VAL A 134 18.18 -9.30 22.86
N PHE A 135 17.67 -10.47 22.49
CA PHE A 135 17.99 -11.11 21.22
C PHE A 135 16.76 -11.13 20.33
N LEU A 136 16.95 -10.81 19.04
CA LEU A 136 15.94 -11.00 18.01
C LEU A 136 16.33 -12.24 17.22
N VAL A 137 15.38 -13.16 17.07
CA VAL A 137 15.55 -14.38 16.29
C VAL A 137 14.73 -14.22 15.01
N ILE A 138 15.40 -14.29 13.91
CA ILE A 138 14.79 -14.12 12.58
C ILE A 138 14.72 -15.45 11.86
#